data_a68a45fd0ae7682db500108d25179ce7
#
_entry.id   a68a45fd0ae7682db500108d25179ce7
#
_cell.length_a   1.000
_cell.length_b   1.000
_cell.length_c   1.000
_cell.angle_alpha   90.00
_cell.angle_beta   90.00
_cell.angle_gamma   90.00
#
_symmetry.space_group_name_H-M   'P 1'
#
loop_
_entity.id
_entity.type
_entity.pdbx_description
1 polymer ?
#
loop_
_entity_poly.entity_id
_entity_poly.type
_entity_poly.pdbx_seq_one_letter_code
_entity_poly.pdbx_strand_id
1 'polypeptide(L)'
;MSRALRFTVLADTHYYDASLGVTGGAYALRSASDQKCLAETDAILTAAFSEIAASDTDVVLIAGDLSNDGERVCHEKMREKLYALQKTKPVFVTTATHDWCCDKNPRRFNGDKVSNDVETLSSAELYDFYADFGVNGARDTFKTHIGTASYLRDLSESVVLLSLIDDKNGHDHAGYTSDHLQWILDTVRRETAAGKTVIAMQHHLLYPHISPLLTNDCCCANCDELREQLTDAGLRFLFVGHSHIQRIDKFVSKNGRELYEINVGSLCGYPAPRVEVEITDTEVRLHTVLLQQFTYGGKTVDAQRHLEAHAVHLIGGVLTTLAHGTSVEAAEKLQSFGVSSEQAQAFTGNGFPLVQRAARFILRARVKDIAAVLHRLPGGKAIATEDVLAVCNMPLTEVVNAVFLSILSGVALEKTHPKALCRLLRAVGDMPSAILSALHIQNEKLSALARELPHLLAEICTGGELDNQNLTLESVQK
;
A
#
# COMPACT_ATOMS: atom_id res chain seq x y z
N MET A 1 14.65 22.37 25.89
CA MET A 1 13.98 21.74 24.73
C MET A 1 14.76 20.48 24.42
N SER A 2 14.08 19.33 24.40
CA SER A 2 14.70 18.08 23.94
C SER A 2 15.06 18.22 22.46
N ARG A 3 16.08 17.49 22.00
CA ARG A 3 16.41 17.44 20.58
C ARG A 3 15.24 16.74 19.83
N ALA A 4 14.80 17.33 18.72
CA ALA A 4 13.81 16.69 17.86
C ALA A 4 14.31 15.32 17.42
N LEU A 5 13.43 14.31 17.44
CA LEU A 5 13.68 12.99 16.84
C LEU A 5 13.21 13.02 15.38
N ARG A 6 14.10 12.65 14.45
CA ARG A 6 13.79 12.50 13.03
C ARG A 6 13.97 11.06 12.61
N PHE A 7 12.97 10.50 11.94
CA PHE A 7 13.10 9.16 11.38
C PHE A 7 12.42 9.06 10.02
N THR A 8 12.89 8.11 9.22
CA THR A 8 12.36 7.84 7.89
C THR A 8 11.72 6.46 7.89
N VAL A 9 10.51 6.35 7.35
CA VAL A 9 9.80 5.09 7.20
C VAL A 9 9.70 4.70 5.74
N LEU A 10 10.01 3.43 5.47
CA LEU A 10 9.87 2.75 4.19
C LEU A 10 8.98 1.52 4.39
N ALA A 11 8.36 1.04 3.33
CA ALA A 11 7.67 -0.25 3.30
C ALA A 11 7.83 -0.91 1.93
N ASP A 12 7.56 -2.20 1.86
CA ASP A 12 7.40 -2.93 0.59
C ASP A 12 8.58 -2.69 -0.36
N THR A 13 9.78 -2.92 0.15
CA THR A 13 11.03 -2.75 -0.62
C THR A 13 11.22 -3.87 -1.65
N HIS A 14 10.65 -5.05 -1.42
CA HIS A 14 10.57 -6.19 -2.33
C HIS A 14 11.84 -6.40 -3.14
N TYR A 15 12.99 -6.37 -2.46
CA TYR A 15 14.26 -6.56 -3.14
C TYR A 15 14.25 -7.84 -3.98
N TYR A 16 14.60 -7.71 -5.25
CA TYR A 16 14.72 -8.80 -6.19
C TYR A 16 16.12 -8.83 -6.79
N ASP A 17 16.80 -9.96 -6.66
CA ASP A 17 18.16 -10.11 -7.21
C ASP A 17 18.12 -10.52 -8.68
N ALA A 18 18.85 -9.80 -9.52
CA ALA A 18 18.89 -10.03 -10.96
C ALA A 18 19.40 -11.42 -11.38
N SER A 19 20.10 -12.14 -10.47
CA SER A 19 20.52 -13.54 -10.70
C SER A 19 19.34 -14.52 -10.82
N LEU A 20 18.17 -14.13 -10.34
CA LEU A 20 16.92 -14.87 -10.52
C LEU A 20 16.31 -14.71 -11.90
N GLY A 21 16.90 -13.83 -12.76
CA GLY A 21 16.52 -13.60 -14.13
C GLY A 21 15.60 -12.38 -14.31
N VAL A 22 16.04 -11.45 -15.15
CA VAL A 22 15.33 -10.20 -15.48
C VAL A 22 15.11 -10.04 -16.99
N THR A 23 15.22 -11.12 -17.74
CA THR A 23 15.08 -11.13 -19.21
C THR A 23 14.34 -12.37 -19.71
N GLY A 24 13.86 -12.30 -20.96
CA GLY A 24 13.12 -13.39 -21.61
C GLY A 24 11.60 -13.25 -21.46
N GLY A 25 10.87 -14.12 -22.18
CA GLY A 25 9.40 -14.05 -22.26
C GLY A 25 8.73 -14.30 -20.93
N ALA A 26 9.25 -15.24 -20.13
CA ALA A 26 8.67 -15.55 -18.81
C ALA A 26 8.79 -14.35 -17.83
N TYR A 27 9.95 -13.69 -17.79
CA TYR A 27 10.11 -12.48 -16.98
C TYR A 27 9.25 -11.33 -17.50
N ALA A 28 9.17 -11.14 -18.81
CA ALA A 28 8.34 -10.09 -19.40
C ALA A 28 6.85 -10.24 -19.03
N LEU A 29 6.32 -11.47 -18.99
CA LEU A 29 4.96 -11.75 -18.52
C LEU A 29 4.80 -11.42 -17.04
N ARG A 30 5.78 -11.77 -16.20
CA ARG A 30 5.77 -11.41 -14.78
C ARG A 30 5.76 -9.89 -14.60
N SER A 31 6.70 -9.18 -15.21
CA SER A 31 6.82 -7.72 -15.12
C SER A 31 5.56 -7.00 -15.61
N ALA A 32 4.91 -7.49 -16.67
CA ALA A 32 3.64 -6.95 -17.18
C ALA A 32 2.44 -7.20 -16.27
N SER A 33 2.61 -7.90 -15.14
CA SER A 33 1.54 -8.26 -14.19
C SER A 33 1.88 -7.88 -12.76
N ASP A 34 3.04 -7.31 -12.50
CA ASP A 34 3.52 -6.94 -11.17
C ASP A 34 3.56 -5.42 -11.00
N GLN A 35 3.09 -4.92 -9.86
CA GLN A 35 3.21 -3.49 -9.53
C GLN A 35 4.67 -3.07 -9.30
N LYS A 36 5.52 -4.03 -8.95
CA LYS A 36 6.93 -3.84 -8.60
C LYS A 36 7.80 -3.80 -9.85
N CYS A 37 8.68 -2.81 -9.95
CA CYS A 37 9.72 -2.75 -10.97
C CYS A 37 10.92 -3.64 -10.55
N LEU A 38 10.73 -4.98 -10.64
CA LEU A 38 11.64 -5.97 -10.06
C LEU A 38 13.08 -5.86 -10.57
N ALA A 39 13.28 -5.64 -11.87
CA ALA A 39 14.62 -5.51 -12.45
C ALA A 39 15.40 -4.31 -11.93
N GLU A 40 14.69 -3.28 -11.48
CA GLU A 40 15.25 -2.01 -11.03
C GLU A 40 15.38 -1.91 -9.50
N THR A 41 14.88 -2.89 -8.71
CA THR A 41 14.82 -2.81 -7.24
C THR A 41 16.18 -2.51 -6.62
N ASP A 42 17.26 -3.14 -7.08
CA ASP A 42 18.61 -2.86 -6.58
C ASP A 42 19.02 -1.41 -6.79
N ALA A 43 18.74 -0.84 -7.94
CA ALA A 43 19.05 0.54 -8.29
C ALA A 43 18.18 1.53 -7.51
N ILE A 44 16.89 1.25 -7.38
CA ILE A 44 15.92 2.06 -6.61
C ILE A 44 16.33 2.10 -5.13
N LEU A 45 16.60 0.95 -4.52
CA LEU A 45 17.00 0.89 -3.11
C LEU A 45 18.36 1.57 -2.89
N THR A 46 19.31 1.38 -3.81
CA THR A 46 20.62 2.04 -3.73
C THR A 46 20.47 3.56 -3.74
N ALA A 47 19.64 4.11 -4.60
CA ALA A 47 19.38 5.55 -4.67
C ALA A 47 18.68 6.06 -3.39
N ALA A 48 17.59 5.41 -2.97
CA ALA A 48 16.84 5.80 -1.77
C ALA A 48 17.71 5.73 -0.50
N PHE A 49 18.48 4.65 -0.31
CA PHE A 49 19.34 4.51 0.87
C PHE A 49 20.51 5.51 0.85
N SER A 50 21.00 5.89 -0.33
CA SER A 50 22.02 6.94 -0.46
C SER A 50 21.47 8.31 -0.06
N GLU A 51 20.25 8.65 -0.50
CA GLU A 51 19.58 9.89 -0.08
C GLU A 51 19.34 9.92 1.44
N ILE A 52 18.83 8.81 2.02
CA ILE A 52 18.57 8.69 3.45
C ILE A 52 19.88 8.77 4.26
N ALA A 53 20.95 8.11 3.81
CA ALA A 53 22.25 8.16 4.47
C ALA A 53 22.82 9.60 4.54
N ALA A 54 22.53 10.43 3.53
CA ALA A 54 22.95 11.82 3.43
C ALA A 54 22.00 12.80 4.15
N SER A 55 20.79 12.38 4.54
CA SER A 55 19.80 13.22 5.21
C SER A 55 20.11 13.40 6.70
N ASP A 56 19.33 14.24 7.37
CA ASP A 56 19.42 14.49 8.82
C ASP A 56 18.52 13.53 9.65
N THR A 57 17.99 12.49 9.03
CA THR A 57 17.30 11.39 9.70
C THR A 57 18.17 10.76 10.80
N ASP A 58 17.60 10.52 11.97
CA ASP A 58 18.30 9.86 13.09
C ASP A 58 18.16 8.33 13.01
N VAL A 59 17.04 7.82 12.49
CA VAL A 59 16.67 6.38 12.46
C VAL A 59 15.90 6.05 11.17
N VAL A 60 16.07 4.84 10.68
CA VAL A 60 15.30 4.30 9.53
C VAL A 60 14.45 3.12 9.99
N LEU A 61 13.18 3.13 9.61
CA LEU A 61 12.20 2.07 9.88
C LEU A 61 11.76 1.45 8.55
N ILE A 62 11.63 0.11 8.50
CA ILE A 62 11.11 -0.57 7.30
C ILE A 62 9.99 -1.52 7.71
N ALA A 63 8.77 -1.24 7.25
CA ALA A 63 7.54 -1.88 7.66
C ALA A 63 7.18 -3.11 6.80
N GLY A 64 8.08 -4.08 6.72
CA GLY A 64 7.83 -5.39 6.09
C GLY A 64 8.08 -5.46 4.60
N ASP A 65 7.97 -6.67 4.08
CA ASP A 65 8.19 -7.07 2.68
C ASP A 65 9.54 -6.57 2.13
N LEU A 66 10.60 -7.00 2.81
CA LEU A 66 11.98 -6.66 2.49
C LEU A 66 12.44 -7.32 1.20
N SER A 67 12.05 -8.59 0.99
CA SER A 67 12.35 -9.40 -0.20
C SER A 67 11.13 -9.60 -1.09
N ASN A 68 11.34 -10.00 -2.34
CA ASN A 68 10.23 -10.15 -3.28
C ASN A 68 9.33 -11.36 -2.95
N ASP A 69 9.89 -12.57 -2.90
CA ASP A 69 9.14 -13.80 -2.59
C ASP A 69 9.96 -14.71 -1.63
N GLY A 70 10.69 -14.12 -0.66
CA GLY A 70 11.41 -14.85 0.40
C GLY A 70 12.69 -15.54 -0.07
N GLU A 71 13.18 -15.23 -1.26
CA GLU A 71 14.36 -15.86 -1.82
C GLU A 71 15.61 -15.51 -1.00
N ARG A 72 16.39 -16.53 -0.60
CA ARG A 72 17.60 -16.38 0.23
C ARG A 72 18.56 -15.34 -0.37
N VAL A 73 18.79 -15.39 -1.69
CA VAL A 73 19.70 -14.45 -2.35
C VAL A 73 19.19 -13.01 -2.26
N CYS A 74 17.87 -12.79 -2.30
CA CYS A 74 17.28 -11.47 -2.13
C CYS A 74 17.50 -10.95 -0.70
N HIS A 75 17.29 -11.80 0.30
CA HIS A 75 17.58 -11.47 1.70
C HIS A 75 19.04 -11.16 1.96
N GLU A 76 19.96 -11.95 1.41
CA GLU A 76 21.41 -11.72 1.56
C GLU A 76 21.81 -10.35 1.02
N LYS A 77 21.34 -10.00 -0.17
CA LYS A 77 21.61 -8.69 -0.80
C LYS A 77 20.93 -7.54 -0.08
N MET A 78 19.68 -7.73 0.33
CA MET A 78 18.98 -6.73 1.15
C MET A 78 19.74 -6.49 2.47
N ARG A 79 20.16 -7.54 3.17
CA ARG A 79 20.93 -7.43 4.40
C ARG A 79 22.27 -6.71 4.21
N GLU A 80 22.98 -6.96 3.09
CA GLU A 80 24.20 -6.20 2.75
C GLU A 80 23.91 -4.69 2.66
N LYS A 81 22.79 -4.30 2.01
CA LYS A 81 22.38 -2.90 1.92
C LYS A 81 21.98 -2.30 3.27
N LEU A 82 21.28 -3.07 4.09
CA LEU A 82 20.91 -2.63 5.45
C LEU A 82 22.15 -2.41 6.32
N TYR A 83 23.14 -3.30 6.28
CA TYR A 83 24.43 -3.08 6.98
C TYR A 83 25.20 -1.86 6.45
N ALA A 84 25.13 -1.60 5.15
CA ALA A 84 25.74 -0.41 4.57
C ALA A 84 25.09 0.88 5.10
N LEU A 85 23.76 0.91 5.16
CA LEU A 85 22.99 2.03 5.70
C LEU A 85 23.19 2.17 7.22
N GLN A 86 23.26 1.06 7.96
CA GLN A 86 23.45 1.02 9.41
C GLN A 86 24.78 1.63 9.88
N LYS A 87 25.77 1.75 8.99
CA LYS A 87 27.04 2.47 9.30
C LYS A 87 26.82 3.96 9.59
N THR A 88 25.74 4.54 9.09
CA THR A 88 25.41 5.97 9.22
C THR A 88 24.14 6.22 10.01
N LYS A 89 23.17 5.33 9.94
CA LYS A 89 21.84 5.47 10.54
C LYS A 89 21.42 4.14 11.16
N PRO A 90 20.99 4.08 12.43
CA PRO A 90 20.30 2.90 12.96
C PRO A 90 19.12 2.50 12.05
N VAL A 91 19.00 1.22 11.79
CA VAL A 91 17.93 0.67 10.94
C VAL A 91 17.15 -0.37 11.75
N PHE A 92 15.83 -0.26 11.76
CA PHE A 92 14.93 -1.23 12.38
C PHE A 92 13.94 -1.75 11.34
N VAL A 93 13.75 -3.07 11.32
CA VAL A 93 12.88 -3.73 10.35
C VAL A 93 11.83 -4.58 11.06
N THR A 94 10.66 -4.72 10.45
CA THR A 94 9.78 -5.86 10.66
C THR A 94 9.81 -6.74 9.41
N THR A 95 9.49 -8.02 9.53
CA THR A 95 9.35 -8.94 8.38
C THR A 95 7.89 -9.25 8.16
N ALA A 96 7.52 -9.62 6.94
CA ALA A 96 6.14 -9.90 6.57
C ALA A 96 6.03 -11.10 5.62
N THR A 97 4.84 -11.34 5.10
CA THR A 97 4.45 -12.55 4.38
C THR A 97 5.33 -12.87 3.17
N HIS A 98 5.75 -11.87 2.39
CA HIS A 98 6.71 -12.10 1.30
C HIS A 98 8.07 -12.57 1.79
N ASP A 99 8.52 -12.11 2.97
CA ASP A 99 9.87 -12.40 3.47
C ASP A 99 10.10 -13.89 3.78
N TRP A 100 9.07 -14.64 4.11
CA TRP A 100 9.17 -16.09 4.33
C TRP A 100 8.39 -16.90 3.28
N CYS A 101 8.10 -16.29 2.12
CA CYS A 101 7.45 -16.94 0.98
C CYS A 101 6.15 -17.66 1.37
N CYS A 102 5.20 -16.92 1.96
CA CYS A 102 3.96 -17.51 2.50
C CYS A 102 3.14 -18.26 1.44
N ASP A 103 3.16 -17.81 0.20
CA ASP A 103 2.47 -18.43 -0.94
C ASP A 103 3.23 -19.63 -1.53
N LYS A 104 4.46 -19.93 -1.02
CA LYS A 104 5.33 -21.04 -1.47
C LYS A 104 5.61 -21.04 -2.97
N ASN A 105 5.71 -19.86 -3.56
CA ASN A 105 5.89 -19.67 -4.99
C ASN A 105 7.10 -18.79 -5.34
N PRO A 106 8.33 -19.10 -4.83
CA PRO A 106 9.52 -18.35 -5.23
C PRO A 106 9.81 -18.63 -6.70
N ARG A 107 10.32 -17.63 -7.44
CA ARG A 107 10.45 -17.74 -8.90
C ARG A 107 11.81 -17.34 -9.40
N ARG A 108 12.33 -18.18 -10.32
CA ARG A 108 13.51 -17.90 -11.16
C ARG A 108 13.08 -17.93 -12.61
N PHE A 109 13.58 -16.98 -13.41
CA PHE A 109 13.25 -16.86 -14.83
C PHE A 109 14.47 -17.20 -15.68
N ASN A 110 14.28 -18.06 -16.68
CA ASN A 110 15.31 -18.42 -17.65
C ASN A 110 14.69 -18.53 -19.05
N GLY A 111 14.82 -17.47 -19.84
CA GLY A 111 14.17 -17.34 -21.15
C GLY A 111 12.63 -17.38 -20.98
N ASP A 112 12.01 -18.40 -21.59
CA ASP A 112 10.55 -18.60 -21.53
C ASP A 112 10.10 -19.54 -20.38
N LYS A 113 11.04 -19.94 -19.51
CA LYS A 113 10.76 -20.87 -18.42
C LYS A 113 10.77 -20.19 -17.07
N VAL A 114 9.84 -20.61 -16.22
CA VAL A 114 9.82 -20.30 -14.77
C VAL A 114 10.21 -21.56 -14.02
N SER A 115 11.05 -21.41 -13.00
CA SER A 115 11.37 -22.47 -12.04
C SER A 115 11.07 -21.99 -10.63
N ASN A 116 10.50 -22.85 -9.81
CA ASN A 116 10.26 -22.64 -8.39
C ASN A 116 11.39 -23.27 -7.52
N ASP A 117 12.40 -23.83 -8.14
CA ASP A 117 13.59 -24.37 -7.45
C ASP A 117 14.51 -23.19 -7.05
N VAL A 118 14.08 -22.48 -6.02
CA VAL A 118 14.77 -21.33 -5.44
C VAL A 118 14.78 -21.50 -3.93
N GLU A 119 15.96 -21.37 -3.33
CA GLU A 119 16.11 -21.43 -1.88
C GLU A 119 15.45 -20.21 -1.22
N THR A 120 14.60 -20.43 -0.22
CA THR A 120 13.94 -19.40 0.57
C THR A 120 14.35 -19.46 2.03
N LEU A 121 14.15 -18.37 2.78
CA LEU A 121 14.22 -18.36 4.23
C LEU A 121 12.85 -18.67 4.83
N SER A 122 12.84 -19.50 5.85
CA SER A 122 11.66 -19.71 6.70
C SER A 122 11.45 -18.52 7.65
N SER A 123 10.25 -18.34 8.15
CA SER A 123 9.95 -17.34 9.19
C SER A 123 10.85 -17.47 10.43
N ALA A 124 11.18 -18.71 10.84
CA ALA A 124 12.06 -18.95 11.97
C ALA A 124 13.52 -18.53 11.72
N GLU A 125 14.03 -18.72 10.50
CA GLU A 125 15.38 -18.28 10.10
C GLU A 125 15.49 -16.76 10.04
N LEU A 126 14.42 -16.04 9.68
CA LEU A 126 14.40 -14.58 9.63
C LEU A 126 14.68 -13.94 10.99
N TYR A 127 14.33 -14.60 12.09
CA TYR A 127 14.63 -14.12 13.44
C TYR A 127 16.12 -13.85 13.66
N ASP A 128 16.95 -14.86 13.39
CA ASP A 128 18.40 -14.71 13.51
C ASP A 128 19.01 -13.90 12.38
N PHE A 129 18.43 -14.00 11.18
CA PHE A 129 18.94 -13.34 9.99
C PHE A 129 18.89 -11.82 10.08
N TYR A 130 17.82 -11.25 10.66
CA TYR A 130 17.63 -9.81 10.83
C TYR A 130 17.76 -9.33 12.28
N ALA A 131 18.28 -10.16 13.20
CA ALA A 131 18.37 -9.82 14.62
C ALA A 131 19.09 -8.48 14.89
N ASP A 132 20.13 -8.15 14.10
CA ASP A 132 20.89 -6.90 14.24
C ASP A 132 20.11 -5.65 13.86
N PHE A 133 18.97 -5.81 13.20
CA PHE A 133 18.09 -4.71 12.77
C PHE A 133 16.84 -4.59 13.65
N GLY A 134 16.95 -4.90 14.93
CA GLY A 134 15.84 -4.69 15.86
C GLY A 134 15.94 -5.51 17.14
N VAL A 135 15.88 -6.82 17.03
CA VAL A 135 15.82 -7.76 18.18
C VAL A 135 17.04 -7.65 19.08
N ASN A 136 18.25 -7.63 18.48
CA ASN A 136 19.48 -7.45 19.25
C ASN A 136 19.52 -6.05 19.90
N GLY A 137 19.54 -6.02 21.24
CA GLY A 137 19.47 -4.81 22.05
C GLY A 137 18.05 -4.25 22.18
N ALA A 138 17.00 -4.99 21.84
CA ALA A 138 15.64 -4.65 22.22
C ALA A 138 15.49 -4.64 23.74
N ARG A 139 14.64 -3.76 24.24
CA ARG A 139 14.34 -3.66 25.67
C ARG A 139 13.37 -4.75 26.12
N ASP A 140 12.52 -5.19 25.21
CA ASP A 140 11.53 -6.24 25.41
C ASP A 140 11.24 -6.93 24.06
N THR A 141 10.90 -8.22 24.08
CA THR A 141 10.60 -8.99 22.86
C THR A 141 9.50 -10.00 23.12
N PHE A 142 8.68 -10.23 22.09
CA PHE A 142 7.71 -11.32 22.06
C PHE A 142 8.01 -12.23 20.87
N LYS A 143 8.45 -13.45 21.12
CA LYS A 143 8.69 -14.43 20.06
C LYS A 143 7.36 -15.06 19.63
N THR A 144 7.01 -14.90 18.35
CA THR A 144 5.78 -15.42 17.79
C THR A 144 5.87 -16.93 17.57
N HIS A 145 4.73 -17.59 17.42
CA HIS A 145 4.69 -19.04 17.17
C HIS A 145 5.23 -19.44 15.78
N ILE A 146 5.31 -18.50 14.82
CA ILE A 146 5.96 -18.74 13.53
C ILE A 146 7.48 -18.56 13.57
N GLY A 147 8.04 -18.17 14.72
CA GLY A 147 9.49 -18.13 14.98
C GLY A 147 10.12 -16.74 14.86
N THR A 148 9.44 -15.75 14.32
CA THR A 148 9.86 -14.33 14.30
C THR A 148 9.60 -13.65 15.63
N ALA A 149 9.95 -12.37 15.80
CA ALA A 149 9.67 -11.64 17.03
C ALA A 149 9.21 -10.20 16.80
N SER A 150 8.22 -9.79 17.57
CA SER A 150 7.94 -8.38 17.84
C SER A 150 8.90 -7.86 18.90
N TYR A 151 9.23 -6.57 18.86
CA TYR A 151 10.20 -6.00 19.79
C TYR A 151 9.91 -4.54 20.13
N LEU A 152 10.42 -4.12 21.32
CA LEU A 152 10.35 -2.76 21.82
C LEU A 152 11.75 -2.13 21.84
N ARG A 153 11.91 -0.95 21.24
CA ARG A 153 13.16 -0.17 21.20
C ARG A 153 12.93 1.26 21.67
N ASP A 154 13.86 1.83 22.43
CA ASP A 154 13.89 3.26 22.65
C ASP A 154 14.52 3.94 21.42
N LEU A 155 13.81 4.91 20.83
CA LEU A 155 14.33 5.78 19.76
C LEU A 155 14.90 7.07 20.35
N SER A 156 14.33 7.54 21.46
CA SER A 156 14.82 8.66 22.28
C SER A 156 14.37 8.46 23.74
N GLU A 157 14.65 9.43 24.61
CA GLU A 157 14.15 9.39 26.00
C GLU A 157 12.62 9.39 26.07
N SER A 158 11.96 10.07 25.11
CA SER A 158 10.50 10.28 25.09
C SER A 158 9.74 9.47 24.02
N VAL A 159 10.42 8.77 23.11
CA VAL A 159 9.80 8.02 22.01
C VAL A 159 10.28 6.59 21.97
N VAL A 160 9.36 5.66 21.88
CA VAL A 160 9.63 4.22 21.72
C VAL A 160 9.02 3.69 20.43
N LEU A 161 9.73 2.75 19.79
CA LEU A 161 9.28 1.96 18.67
C LEU A 161 8.77 0.59 19.16
N LEU A 162 7.55 0.25 18.78
CA LEU A 162 7.01 -1.09 18.91
C LEU A 162 6.91 -1.71 17.50
N SER A 163 7.86 -2.57 17.15
CA SER A 163 7.86 -3.31 15.89
C SER A 163 7.08 -4.60 16.06
N LEU A 164 6.06 -4.80 15.24
CA LEU A 164 5.09 -5.86 15.39
C LEU A 164 5.12 -6.83 14.21
N ILE A 165 5.13 -8.10 14.51
CA ILE A 165 4.89 -9.19 13.58
C ILE A 165 3.40 -9.53 13.63
N ASP A 166 2.70 -9.24 12.56
CA ASP A 166 1.24 -9.42 12.45
C ASP A 166 0.83 -10.68 11.65
N ASP A 167 1.78 -11.56 11.37
CA ASP A 167 1.57 -12.82 10.65
C ASP A 167 1.04 -13.91 11.59
N LYS A 168 -0.20 -13.79 12.05
CA LYS A 168 -0.79 -14.66 13.07
C LYS A 168 -0.68 -16.16 12.80
N ASN A 169 -1.02 -16.59 11.59
CA ASN A 169 -1.11 -18.01 11.23
C ASN A 169 -0.14 -18.41 10.11
N GLY A 170 0.65 -17.45 9.64
CA GLY A 170 1.57 -17.70 8.56
C GLY A 170 0.94 -17.84 7.17
N HIS A 171 -0.38 -17.90 7.01
CA HIS A 171 -1.02 -18.08 5.70
C HIS A 171 -2.36 -17.36 5.53
N ASP A 172 -3.26 -17.44 6.51
CA ASP A 172 -4.64 -17.17 6.19
C ASP A 172 -5.10 -15.77 6.58
N HIS A 173 -4.63 -15.26 7.71
CA HIS A 173 -5.07 -13.95 8.21
C HIS A 173 -3.96 -13.29 9.01
N ALA A 174 -3.59 -12.10 8.61
CA ALA A 174 -2.82 -11.19 9.45
C ALA A 174 -3.59 -10.87 10.74
N GLY A 175 -2.84 -10.60 11.81
CA GLY A 175 -3.38 -10.30 13.13
C GLY A 175 -2.50 -10.88 14.24
N TYR A 176 -3.04 -10.98 15.43
CA TYR A 176 -2.29 -11.40 16.61
C TYR A 176 -2.98 -12.56 17.33
N THR A 177 -2.18 -13.44 17.94
CA THR A 177 -2.69 -14.38 18.95
C THR A 177 -3.08 -13.62 20.22
N SER A 178 -3.93 -14.19 21.07
CA SER A 178 -4.42 -13.49 22.25
C SER A 178 -3.31 -13.08 23.24
N ASP A 179 -2.30 -13.92 23.41
CA ASP A 179 -1.13 -13.67 24.25
C ASP A 179 -0.21 -12.58 23.66
N HIS A 180 -0.03 -12.58 22.33
CA HIS A 180 0.70 -11.54 21.64
C HIS A 180 -0.02 -10.19 21.73
N LEU A 181 -1.33 -10.15 21.47
CA LEU A 181 -2.12 -8.94 21.62
C LEU A 181 -2.08 -8.39 23.06
N GLN A 182 -2.16 -9.29 24.07
CA GLN A 182 -2.04 -8.87 25.46
C GLN A 182 -0.68 -8.23 25.75
N TRP A 183 0.43 -8.83 25.27
CA TRP A 183 1.77 -8.24 25.40
C TRP A 183 1.86 -6.87 24.73
N ILE A 184 1.27 -6.71 23.54
CA ILE A 184 1.22 -5.42 22.81
C ILE A 184 0.49 -4.37 23.64
N LEU A 185 -0.73 -4.69 24.09
CA LEU A 185 -1.56 -3.76 24.86
C LEU A 185 -0.90 -3.35 26.17
N ASP A 186 -0.31 -4.29 26.90
CA ASP A 186 0.38 -4.02 28.16
C ASP A 186 1.63 -3.17 27.93
N THR A 187 2.36 -3.41 26.85
CA THR A 187 3.52 -2.61 26.46
C THR A 187 3.12 -1.17 26.12
N VAL A 188 2.09 -1.00 25.29
CA VAL A 188 1.59 0.35 24.92
C VAL A 188 1.14 1.11 26.18
N ARG A 189 0.34 0.48 27.04
CA ARG A 189 -0.12 1.10 28.30
C ARG A 189 1.02 1.49 29.22
N ARG A 190 2.00 0.60 29.40
CA ARG A 190 3.17 0.82 30.25
C ARG A 190 3.98 2.03 29.79
N GLU A 191 4.29 2.08 28.49
CA GLU A 191 5.12 3.15 27.94
C GLU A 191 4.37 4.50 27.91
N THR A 192 3.09 4.47 27.56
CA THR A 192 2.22 5.68 27.61
C THR A 192 2.07 6.20 29.04
N ALA A 193 1.87 5.31 30.04
CA ALA A 193 1.82 5.70 31.46
C ALA A 193 3.15 6.28 31.96
N ALA A 194 4.28 5.89 31.36
CA ALA A 194 5.60 6.47 31.61
C ALA A 194 5.82 7.82 30.93
N GLY A 195 4.81 8.37 30.22
CA GLY A 195 4.88 9.63 29.52
C GLY A 195 5.61 9.57 28.16
N LYS A 196 5.82 8.37 27.61
CA LYS A 196 6.47 8.20 26.31
C LYS A 196 5.44 8.18 25.18
N THR A 197 5.83 8.69 24.03
CA THR A 197 5.10 8.50 22.76
C THR A 197 5.44 7.13 22.21
N VAL A 198 4.43 6.29 22.03
CA VAL A 198 4.57 4.99 21.39
C VAL A 198 4.24 5.14 19.92
N ILE A 199 5.20 4.83 19.06
CA ILE A 199 4.99 4.61 17.65
C ILE A 199 5.10 3.11 17.37
N ALA A 200 4.24 2.60 16.49
CA ALA A 200 4.31 1.20 16.07
C ALA A 200 4.55 1.10 14.58
N MET A 201 5.19 0.01 14.15
CA MET A 201 5.19 -0.45 12.77
C MET A 201 4.78 -1.91 12.71
N GLN A 202 3.93 -2.24 11.75
CA GLN A 202 3.53 -3.58 11.34
C GLN A 202 3.39 -3.59 9.82
N HIS A 203 3.01 -4.72 9.23
CA HIS A 203 2.90 -4.78 7.77
C HIS A 203 1.47 -4.58 7.28
N HIS A 204 0.50 -5.36 7.80
CA HIS A 204 -0.89 -5.28 7.36
C HIS A 204 -1.65 -4.12 8.02
N LEU A 205 -2.71 -3.68 7.37
CA LEU A 205 -3.51 -2.54 7.78
C LEU A 205 -4.43 -2.86 8.97
N LEU A 206 -4.75 -1.84 9.76
CA LEU A 206 -5.89 -1.86 10.70
C LEU A 206 -7.08 -1.04 10.20
N TYR A 207 -6.88 -0.24 9.15
CA TYR A 207 -7.91 0.60 8.57
C TYR A 207 -8.04 0.35 7.07
N PRO A 208 -9.26 0.12 6.53
CA PRO A 208 -9.45 -0.06 5.10
C PRO A 208 -9.38 1.29 4.38
N HIS A 209 -8.15 1.77 4.13
CA HIS A 209 -7.89 3.06 3.49
C HIS A 209 -8.67 3.24 2.18
N ILE A 210 -9.14 4.46 1.94
CA ILE A 210 -9.94 4.89 0.78
C ILE A 210 -11.34 4.24 0.79
N SER A 211 -11.42 2.91 0.76
CA SER A 211 -12.68 2.17 0.79
C SER A 211 -12.43 0.69 1.08
N PRO A 212 -13.31 0.03 1.85
CA PRO A 212 -13.27 -1.43 2.03
C PRO A 212 -13.29 -2.21 0.71
N LEU A 213 -13.83 -1.63 -0.38
CA LEU A 213 -13.82 -2.26 -1.70
C LEU A 213 -12.40 -2.46 -2.27
N LEU A 214 -11.43 -1.65 -1.84
CA LEU A 214 -10.05 -1.69 -2.33
C LEU A 214 -9.10 -2.40 -1.39
N THR A 215 -9.23 -2.18 -0.08
CA THR A 215 -8.18 -2.52 0.88
C THR A 215 -8.64 -3.38 2.05
N ASN A 216 -9.89 -3.85 2.07
CA ASN A 216 -10.37 -4.72 3.15
C ASN A 216 -9.54 -6.00 3.28
N ASP A 217 -9.16 -6.60 2.16
CA ASP A 217 -8.36 -7.83 2.13
C ASP A 217 -6.88 -7.60 2.56
N CYS A 218 -6.47 -6.34 2.67
CA CYS A 218 -5.16 -5.94 3.20
C CYS A 218 -5.17 -5.75 4.72
N CYS A 219 -6.34 -5.78 5.37
CA CYS A 219 -6.46 -5.56 6.80
C CYS A 219 -6.20 -6.83 7.62
N CYS A 220 -5.71 -6.64 8.84
CA CYS A 220 -5.68 -7.69 9.84
C CYS A 220 -7.09 -8.23 10.12
N ALA A 221 -7.18 -9.50 10.49
CA ALA A 221 -8.42 -10.07 11.02
C ALA A 221 -8.87 -9.27 12.25
N ASN A 222 -10.18 -9.01 12.35
CA ASN A 222 -10.77 -8.20 13.43
C ASN A 222 -10.16 -6.78 13.55
N CYS A 223 -9.79 -6.17 12.43
CA CYS A 223 -9.10 -4.87 12.40
C CYS A 223 -9.86 -3.78 13.17
N ASP A 224 -11.19 -3.77 13.14
CA ASP A 224 -12.01 -2.80 13.90
C ASP A 224 -11.81 -2.93 15.40
N GLU A 225 -11.77 -4.16 15.93
CA GLU A 225 -11.55 -4.41 17.36
C GLU A 225 -10.10 -4.12 17.75
N LEU A 226 -9.13 -4.55 16.94
CA LEU A 226 -7.71 -4.29 17.16
C LEU A 226 -7.44 -2.77 17.20
N ARG A 227 -7.99 -2.04 16.24
CA ARG A 227 -7.86 -0.59 16.14
C ARG A 227 -8.41 0.11 17.37
N GLU A 228 -9.62 -0.27 17.83
CA GLU A 228 -10.24 0.27 19.06
C GLU A 228 -9.36 0.01 20.28
N GLN A 229 -8.90 -1.25 20.48
CA GLN A 229 -8.11 -1.66 21.63
C GLN A 229 -6.73 -0.98 21.68
N LEU A 230 -6.03 -0.91 20.55
CA LEU A 230 -4.71 -0.28 20.45
C LEU A 230 -4.79 1.23 20.67
N THR A 231 -5.82 1.89 20.11
CA THR A 231 -6.06 3.31 20.31
C THR A 231 -6.36 3.62 21.77
N ASP A 232 -7.23 2.84 22.41
CA ASP A 232 -7.56 2.99 23.82
C ASP A 232 -6.40 2.66 24.76
N ALA A 233 -5.49 1.77 24.35
CA ALA A 233 -4.24 1.54 25.07
C ALA A 233 -3.29 2.74 25.04
N GLY A 234 -3.41 3.64 24.04
CA GLY A 234 -2.62 4.85 23.89
C GLY A 234 -1.68 4.85 22.69
N LEU A 235 -1.80 3.87 21.77
CA LEU A 235 -1.08 3.92 20.49
C LEU A 235 -1.62 5.09 19.67
N ARG A 236 -0.71 5.96 19.19
CA ARG A 236 -1.09 7.14 18.43
C ARG A 236 -0.66 7.11 16.97
N PHE A 237 0.45 6.47 16.67
CA PHE A 237 1.00 6.38 15.32
C PHE A 237 1.30 4.93 14.97
N LEU A 238 0.75 4.47 13.85
CA LEU A 238 1.00 3.16 13.29
C LEU A 238 1.45 3.30 11.84
N PHE A 239 2.62 2.80 11.52
CA PHE A 239 3.15 2.74 10.16
C PHE A 239 2.93 1.34 9.59
N VAL A 240 2.34 1.26 8.40
CA VAL A 240 2.00 0.01 7.70
C VAL A 240 2.43 0.07 6.24
N GLY A 241 2.39 -1.07 5.55
CA GLY A 241 2.67 -1.21 4.13
C GLY A 241 1.60 -2.02 3.42
N HIS A 242 2.00 -3.12 2.74
CA HIS A 242 1.17 -4.18 2.17
C HIS A 242 0.30 -3.78 0.98
N SER A 243 -0.50 -2.73 1.10
CA SER A 243 -1.41 -2.31 0.02
C SER A 243 -0.73 -1.55 -1.11
N HIS A 244 0.54 -1.16 -0.94
CA HIS A 244 1.32 -0.32 -1.86
C HIS A 244 0.70 1.07 -2.12
N ILE A 245 -0.20 1.53 -1.27
CA ILE A 245 -0.90 2.81 -1.38
C ILE A 245 -0.30 3.79 -0.39
N GLN A 246 0.05 5.00 -0.85
CA GLN A 246 0.46 6.08 0.07
C GLN A 246 -0.76 6.77 0.65
N ARG A 247 -1.03 6.58 1.96
CA ARG A 247 -2.23 7.13 2.60
C ARG A 247 -2.03 7.41 4.08
N ILE A 248 -2.69 8.43 4.60
CA ILE A 248 -2.78 8.74 6.03
C ILE A 248 -4.26 8.86 6.39
N ASP A 249 -4.72 8.02 7.31
CA ASP A 249 -6.06 8.10 7.83
C ASP A 249 -6.06 8.17 9.36
N LYS A 250 -7.11 8.80 9.92
CA LYS A 250 -7.31 8.97 11.34
C LYS A 250 -8.49 8.14 11.83
N PHE A 251 -8.29 7.45 12.93
CA PHE A 251 -9.34 6.81 13.69
C PHE A 251 -9.51 7.48 15.05
N VAL A 252 -10.75 7.61 15.51
CA VAL A 252 -11.09 8.09 16.85
C VAL A 252 -11.83 6.99 17.57
N SER A 253 -11.27 6.52 18.70
CA SER A 253 -11.90 5.49 19.52
C SER A 253 -13.15 6.02 20.25
N LYS A 254 -13.96 5.11 20.79
CA LYS A 254 -15.16 5.46 21.60
C LYS A 254 -14.80 6.31 22.82
N ASN A 255 -13.57 6.22 23.31
CA ASN A 255 -13.06 7.03 24.42
C ASN A 255 -12.46 8.37 23.98
N GLY A 256 -12.54 8.71 22.67
CA GLY A 256 -12.08 9.97 22.12
C GLY A 256 -10.57 10.07 21.91
N ARG A 257 -9.83 8.94 21.97
CA ARG A 257 -8.42 8.89 21.63
C ARG A 257 -8.22 8.76 20.13
N GLU A 258 -7.11 9.28 19.62
CA GLU A 258 -6.79 9.29 18.19
C GLU A 258 -5.66 8.33 17.86
N LEU A 259 -5.82 7.57 16.78
CA LEU A 259 -4.78 6.80 16.11
C LEU A 259 -4.64 7.32 14.67
N TYR A 260 -3.43 7.59 14.26
CA TYR A 260 -3.07 7.89 12.87
C TYR A 260 -2.40 6.65 12.28
N GLU A 261 -3.01 6.07 11.25
CA GLU A 261 -2.41 4.99 10.47
C GLU A 261 -1.81 5.58 9.20
N ILE A 262 -0.51 5.37 9.04
CA ILE A 262 0.28 5.83 7.92
C ILE A 262 0.63 4.63 7.05
N ASN A 263 -0.11 4.46 5.98
CA ASN A 263 0.16 3.46 4.97
C ASN A 263 1.22 3.99 4.01
N VAL A 264 2.40 3.41 4.06
CA VAL A 264 3.55 3.80 3.24
C VAL A 264 3.52 2.99 1.96
N GLY A 265 3.43 3.66 0.82
CA GLY A 265 3.42 2.99 -0.48
C GLY A 265 4.74 2.26 -0.78
N SER A 266 4.70 1.32 -1.72
CA SER A 266 5.88 0.52 -2.08
C SER A 266 7.01 1.36 -2.64
N LEU A 267 8.23 1.16 -2.14
CA LEU A 267 9.42 1.85 -2.64
C LEU A 267 9.79 1.42 -4.06
N CYS A 268 9.46 0.21 -4.48
CA CYS A 268 9.79 -0.31 -5.82
C CYS A 268 8.63 -0.24 -6.83
N GLY A 269 7.54 0.47 -6.48
CA GLY A 269 6.40 0.78 -7.34
C GLY A 269 6.11 2.28 -7.38
N TYR A 270 5.15 2.70 -8.19
CA TYR A 270 4.72 4.11 -8.22
C TYR A 270 3.98 4.46 -6.92
N PRO A 271 4.27 5.59 -6.27
CA PRO A 271 5.24 6.64 -6.65
C PRO A 271 6.61 6.54 -5.96
N ALA A 272 6.99 5.38 -5.39
CA ALA A 272 8.23 5.16 -4.65
C ALA A 272 8.41 6.15 -3.47
N PRO A 273 7.48 6.18 -2.53
CA PRO A 273 7.52 7.12 -1.41
C PRO A 273 8.39 6.63 -0.27
N ARG A 274 8.82 7.58 0.55
CA ARG A 274 9.21 7.39 1.94
C ARG A 274 8.52 8.45 2.78
N VAL A 275 8.25 8.15 4.04
CA VAL A 275 7.67 9.12 4.97
C VAL A 275 8.74 9.57 5.95
N GLU A 276 9.06 10.86 5.92
CA GLU A 276 9.95 11.51 6.87
C GLU A 276 9.13 12.09 8.03
N VAL A 277 9.52 11.78 9.26
CA VAL A 277 8.80 12.15 10.47
C VAL A 277 9.72 12.93 11.39
N GLU A 278 9.24 14.06 11.90
CA GLU A 278 9.89 14.83 12.95
C GLU A 278 8.98 14.91 14.17
N ILE A 279 9.47 14.47 15.32
CA ILE A 279 8.76 14.57 16.61
C ILE A 279 9.51 15.56 17.49
N THR A 280 8.82 16.62 17.92
CA THR A 280 9.29 17.62 18.87
C THR A 280 8.44 17.59 20.15
N ASP A 281 8.79 18.40 21.14
CA ASP A 281 8.00 18.55 22.35
C ASP A 281 6.57 19.10 22.09
N THR A 282 6.34 19.76 20.96
CA THR A 282 5.08 20.48 20.66
C THR A 282 4.32 19.94 19.46
N GLU A 283 4.98 19.28 18.53
CA GLU A 283 4.34 18.85 17.29
C GLU A 283 4.99 17.59 16.68
N VAL A 284 4.21 16.90 15.86
CA VAL A 284 4.65 15.81 15.00
C VAL A 284 4.39 16.22 13.56
N ARG A 285 5.42 16.21 12.74
CA ARG A 285 5.35 16.49 11.30
C ARG A 285 5.65 15.24 10.50
N LEU A 286 4.79 14.96 9.51
CA LEU A 286 4.99 13.90 8.54
C LEU A 286 5.11 14.53 7.16
N HIS A 287 6.10 14.10 6.39
CA HIS A 287 6.34 14.55 5.02
C HIS A 287 6.63 13.36 4.12
N THR A 288 5.84 13.20 3.07
CA THR A 288 6.06 12.16 2.06
C THR A 288 7.05 12.67 1.01
N VAL A 289 8.17 11.98 0.89
CA VAL A 289 9.22 12.28 -0.09
C VAL A 289 9.26 11.20 -1.15
N LEU A 290 9.23 11.59 -2.40
CA LEU A 290 9.25 10.67 -3.54
C LEU A 290 10.66 10.56 -4.11
N LEU A 291 11.10 9.35 -4.44
CA LEU A 291 12.35 9.13 -5.14
C LEU A 291 12.31 9.82 -6.51
N GLN A 292 13.30 10.67 -6.80
CA GLN A 292 13.30 11.45 -8.05
C GLN A 292 14.13 10.79 -9.16
N GLN A 293 15.24 10.14 -8.79
CA GLN A 293 16.16 9.57 -9.77
C GLN A 293 16.83 8.31 -9.21
N PHE A 294 17.16 7.38 -10.10
CA PHE A 294 18.05 6.27 -9.82
C PHE A 294 18.92 5.97 -11.05
N THR A 295 20.01 5.21 -10.86
CA THR A 295 20.91 4.82 -11.97
C THR A 295 20.67 3.37 -12.33
N TYR A 296 20.22 3.10 -13.57
CA TYR A 296 19.99 1.74 -14.07
C TYR A 296 20.64 1.57 -15.44
N GLY A 297 21.35 0.45 -15.65
CA GLY A 297 22.07 0.20 -16.91
C GLY A 297 23.08 1.30 -17.28
N GLY A 298 23.69 1.96 -16.28
CA GLY A 298 24.64 3.06 -16.49
C GLY A 298 24.01 4.39 -16.91
N LYS A 299 22.69 4.52 -16.83
CA LYS A 299 21.94 5.74 -17.17
C LYS A 299 21.18 6.25 -15.96
N THR A 300 21.09 7.58 -15.83
CA THR A 300 20.18 8.22 -14.89
C THR A 300 18.76 8.09 -15.41
N VAL A 301 17.86 7.57 -14.60
CA VAL A 301 16.43 7.37 -14.86
C VAL A 301 15.63 8.33 -14.00
N ASP A 302 14.69 9.05 -14.59
CA ASP A 302 13.66 9.79 -13.88
C ASP A 302 12.70 8.78 -13.25
N ALA A 303 12.74 8.66 -11.92
CA ALA A 303 12.00 7.65 -11.18
C ALA A 303 10.49 7.82 -11.34
N GLN A 304 10.00 9.06 -11.22
CA GLN A 304 8.56 9.32 -11.27
C GLN A 304 7.99 8.97 -12.63
N ARG A 305 8.64 9.42 -13.71
CA ARG A 305 8.20 9.11 -15.07
C ARG A 305 8.29 7.61 -15.38
N HIS A 306 9.33 6.92 -14.92
CA HIS A 306 9.54 5.48 -15.17
C HIS A 306 8.47 4.64 -14.47
N LEU A 307 8.27 4.88 -13.16
CA LEU A 307 7.33 4.14 -12.34
C LEU A 307 5.87 4.43 -12.72
N GLU A 308 5.55 5.69 -13.05
CA GLU A 308 4.23 6.05 -13.59
C GLU A 308 3.93 5.31 -14.90
N ALA A 309 4.89 5.30 -15.84
CA ALA A 309 4.72 4.59 -17.11
C ALA A 309 4.49 3.09 -16.88
N HIS A 310 5.18 2.47 -15.91
CA HIS A 310 4.96 1.09 -15.51
C HIS A 310 3.55 0.88 -14.94
N ALA A 311 3.10 1.71 -14.01
CA ALA A 311 1.76 1.64 -13.42
C ALA A 311 0.64 1.81 -14.49
N VAL A 312 0.81 2.74 -15.41
CA VAL A 312 -0.12 2.95 -16.55
C VAL A 312 -0.13 1.74 -17.48
N HIS A 313 1.04 1.12 -17.74
CA HIS A 313 1.12 -0.11 -18.53
C HIS A 313 0.37 -1.27 -17.87
N LEU A 314 0.49 -1.42 -16.57
CA LEU A 314 -0.22 -2.45 -15.79
C LEU A 314 -1.74 -2.34 -15.91
N ILE A 315 -2.30 -1.16 -15.62
CA ILE A 315 -3.76 -0.97 -15.68
C ILE A 315 -4.28 -1.08 -17.11
N GLY A 316 -3.48 -0.64 -18.10
CA GLY A 316 -3.73 -0.85 -19.52
C GLY A 316 -3.79 -2.33 -19.89
N GLY A 317 -2.89 -3.14 -19.33
CA GLY A 317 -2.87 -4.61 -19.46
C GLY A 317 -4.13 -5.25 -18.88
N VAL A 318 -4.57 -4.83 -17.69
CA VAL A 318 -5.84 -5.29 -17.09
C VAL A 318 -7.02 -4.97 -17.99
N LEU A 319 -7.15 -3.73 -18.44
CA LEU A 319 -8.24 -3.31 -19.35
C LEU A 319 -8.23 -4.11 -20.66
N THR A 320 -7.05 -4.35 -21.23
CA THR A 320 -6.88 -5.11 -22.48
C THR A 320 -7.30 -6.56 -22.29
N THR A 321 -6.88 -7.20 -21.19
CA THR A 321 -7.27 -8.58 -20.87
C THR A 321 -8.77 -8.68 -20.62
N LEU A 322 -9.36 -7.74 -19.86
CA LEU A 322 -10.81 -7.69 -19.68
C LEU A 322 -11.56 -7.50 -21.01
N ALA A 323 -11.02 -6.73 -21.95
CA ALA A 323 -11.66 -6.44 -23.24
C ALA A 323 -11.58 -7.61 -24.23
N HIS A 324 -10.49 -8.35 -24.25
CA HIS A 324 -10.15 -9.28 -25.34
C HIS A 324 -9.79 -10.69 -24.87
N GLY A 325 -9.46 -10.89 -23.60
CA GLY A 325 -9.13 -12.20 -23.04
C GLY A 325 -10.35 -13.06 -22.75
N THR A 326 -10.09 -14.30 -22.38
CA THR A 326 -11.09 -15.23 -21.83
C THR A 326 -11.44 -14.86 -20.38
N SER A 327 -12.52 -15.46 -19.86
CA SER A 327 -12.87 -15.26 -18.44
C SER A 327 -11.80 -15.80 -17.48
N VAL A 328 -11.08 -16.85 -17.87
CA VAL A 328 -9.98 -17.42 -17.07
C VAL A 328 -8.79 -16.46 -17.05
N GLU A 329 -8.32 -16.01 -18.20
CA GLU A 329 -7.21 -15.02 -18.30
C GLU A 329 -7.54 -13.72 -17.57
N ALA A 330 -8.80 -13.27 -17.64
CA ALA A 330 -9.25 -12.09 -16.93
C ALA A 330 -9.25 -12.28 -15.40
N ALA A 331 -9.70 -13.47 -14.92
CA ALA A 331 -9.64 -13.79 -13.49
C ALA A 331 -8.20 -13.88 -12.97
N GLU A 332 -7.32 -14.57 -13.70
CA GLU A 332 -5.88 -14.67 -13.37
C GLU A 332 -5.22 -13.28 -13.35
N LYS A 333 -5.54 -12.43 -14.34
CA LYS A 333 -5.02 -11.07 -14.40
C LYS A 333 -5.49 -10.20 -13.25
N LEU A 334 -6.76 -10.28 -12.85
CA LEU A 334 -7.29 -9.56 -11.69
C LEU A 334 -6.64 -10.04 -10.39
N GLN A 335 -6.47 -11.37 -10.22
CA GLN A 335 -5.82 -11.94 -9.05
C GLN A 335 -4.33 -11.53 -8.97
N SER A 336 -3.62 -11.51 -10.09
CA SER A 336 -2.22 -11.01 -10.12
C SER A 336 -2.11 -9.53 -9.75
N PHE A 337 -3.22 -8.80 -9.79
CA PHE A 337 -3.33 -7.39 -9.42
C PHE A 337 -3.81 -7.20 -7.96
N GLY A 338 -3.92 -8.27 -7.18
CA GLY A 338 -4.34 -8.24 -5.78
C GLY A 338 -5.85 -8.35 -5.55
N VAL A 339 -6.64 -8.57 -6.62
CA VAL A 339 -8.09 -8.82 -6.46
C VAL A 339 -8.30 -10.23 -5.92
N SER A 340 -9.12 -10.39 -4.87
CA SER A 340 -9.39 -11.71 -4.30
C SER A 340 -10.03 -12.67 -5.32
N SER A 341 -9.84 -13.98 -5.11
CA SER A 341 -10.42 -15.00 -6.00
C SER A 341 -11.94 -14.88 -6.10
N GLU A 342 -12.63 -14.54 -5.00
CA GLU A 342 -14.09 -14.36 -4.99
C GLU A 342 -14.51 -13.15 -5.83
N GLN A 343 -13.84 -12.02 -5.65
CA GLN A 343 -14.09 -10.80 -6.42
C GLN A 343 -13.77 -11.01 -7.91
N ALA A 344 -12.63 -11.62 -8.24
CA ALA A 344 -12.26 -11.93 -9.62
C ALA A 344 -13.31 -12.81 -10.30
N GLN A 345 -13.81 -13.86 -9.63
CA GLN A 345 -14.88 -14.71 -10.13
C GLN A 345 -16.22 -13.97 -10.32
N ALA A 346 -16.53 -13.03 -9.43
CA ALA A 346 -17.72 -12.18 -9.58
C ALA A 346 -17.68 -11.36 -10.86
N PHE A 347 -16.52 -10.80 -11.21
CA PHE A 347 -16.32 -10.04 -12.45
C PHE A 347 -16.26 -10.91 -13.71
N THR A 348 -15.72 -12.12 -13.62
CA THR A 348 -15.45 -13.00 -14.77
C THR A 348 -16.46 -14.15 -14.92
N GLY A 349 -17.48 -14.21 -14.07
CA GLY A 349 -18.57 -15.18 -14.14
C GLY A 349 -19.60 -14.88 -15.25
N ASN A 350 -20.88 -15.16 -14.98
CA ASN A 350 -21.97 -15.02 -15.97
C ASN A 350 -22.11 -13.60 -16.56
N GLY A 351 -21.66 -12.56 -15.85
CA GLY A 351 -21.65 -11.18 -16.30
C GLY A 351 -20.47 -10.77 -17.20
N PHE A 352 -19.50 -11.67 -17.40
CA PHE A 352 -18.26 -11.35 -18.11
C PHE A 352 -18.45 -10.74 -19.52
N PRO A 353 -19.42 -11.17 -20.35
CA PRO A 353 -19.66 -10.52 -21.65
C PRO A 353 -20.02 -9.03 -21.54
N LEU A 354 -20.67 -8.60 -20.44
CA LEU A 354 -20.93 -7.18 -20.18
C LEU A 354 -19.67 -6.43 -19.77
N VAL A 355 -18.87 -7.04 -18.91
CA VAL A 355 -17.56 -6.51 -18.51
C VAL A 355 -16.65 -6.32 -19.72
N GLN A 356 -16.60 -7.31 -20.62
CA GLN A 356 -15.87 -7.22 -21.89
C GLN A 356 -16.33 -6.05 -22.76
N ARG A 357 -17.65 -5.87 -22.91
CA ARG A 357 -18.20 -4.76 -23.70
C ARG A 357 -17.85 -3.41 -23.08
N ALA A 358 -17.94 -3.31 -21.75
CA ALA A 358 -17.56 -2.10 -21.02
C ALA A 358 -16.06 -1.79 -21.20
N ALA A 359 -15.19 -2.78 -21.03
CA ALA A 359 -13.75 -2.62 -21.22
C ALA A 359 -13.39 -2.22 -22.65
N ARG A 360 -14.00 -2.84 -23.67
CA ARG A 360 -13.83 -2.46 -25.09
C ARG A 360 -14.30 -1.03 -25.36
N PHE A 361 -15.36 -0.58 -24.69
CA PHE A 361 -15.85 0.79 -24.80
C PHE A 361 -14.84 1.75 -24.16
N ILE A 362 -14.36 1.48 -22.95
CA ILE A 362 -13.36 2.30 -22.25
C ILE A 362 -12.09 2.48 -23.10
N LEU A 363 -11.61 1.43 -23.76
CA LEU A 363 -10.40 1.48 -24.59
C LEU A 363 -10.52 2.40 -25.82
N ARG A 364 -11.73 2.77 -26.25
CA ARG A 364 -11.97 3.51 -27.50
C ARG A 364 -12.66 4.84 -27.30
N ALA A 365 -13.41 4.99 -26.22
CA ALA A 365 -14.31 6.12 -26.01
C ALA A 365 -13.63 7.29 -25.29
N ARG A 366 -14.25 8.44 -25.41
CA ARG A 366 -13.94 9.67 -24.69
C ARG A 366 -15.08 10.00 -23.72
N VAL A 367 -14.84 10.95 -22.82
CA VAL A 367 -15.85 11.40 -21.86
C VAL A 367 -17.17 11.82 -22.54
N LYS A 368 -17.14 12.52 -23.66
CA LYS A 368 -18.34 12.90 -24.41
C LYS A 368 -19.19 11.70 -24.84
N ASP A 369 -18.57 10.58 -25.17
CA ASP A 369 -19.26 9.40 -25.71
C ASP A 369 -20.05 8.69 -24.61
N ILE A 370 -19.51 8.62 -23.39
CA ILE A 370 -20.20 8.03 -22.23
C ILE A 370 -21.25 9.01 -21.66
N ALA A 371 -20.97 10.30 -21.62
CA ALA A 371 -21.88 11.30 -21.08
C ALA A 371 -23.25 11.29 -21.79
N ALA A 372 -23.27 11.12 -23.11
CA ALA A 372 -24.50 11.01 -23.90
C ALA A 372 -25.39 9.81 -23.48
N VAL A 373 -24.76 8.72 -22.99
CA VAL A 373 -25.48 7.55 -22.47
C VAL A 373 -25.93 7.81 -21.03
N LEU A 374 -25.03 8.30 -20.19
CA LEU A 374 -25.29 8.54 -18.78
C LEU A 374 -26.44 9.52 -18.53
N HIS A 375 -26.55 10.59 -19.33
CA HIS A 375 -27.66 11.55 -19.22
C HIS A 375 -29.05 10.93 -19.37
N ARG A 376 -29.16 9.77 -20.03
CA ARG A 376 -30.44 9.05 -20.26
C ARG A 376 -30.79 8.08 -19.13
N LEU A 377 -29.84 7.80 -18.24
CA LEU A 377 -30.02 6.87 -17.13
C LEU A 377 -30.58 7.58 -15.88
N PRO A 378 -31.21 6.86 -14.96
CA PRO A 378 -31.58 7.39 -13.66
C PRO A 378 -30.35 8.01 -12.94
N GLY A 379 -30.51 9.19 -12.37
CA GLY A 379 -29.40 9.95 -11.78
C GLY A 379 -28.60 10.80 -12.77
N GLY A 380 -28.65 10.52 -14.07
CA GLY A 380 -27.84 11.20 -15.08
C GLY A 380 -28.08 12.72 -15.22
N LYS A 381 -29.24 13.20 -14.76
CA LYS A 381 -29.54 14.65 -14.71
C LYS A 381 -28.62 15.44 -13.78
N ALA A 382 -27.95 14.77 -12.83
CA ALA A 382 -26.97 15.38 -11.93
C ALA A 382 -25.64 15.71 -12.65
N ILE A 383 -25.40 15.13 -13.83
CA ILE A 383 -24.21 15.39 -14.65
C ILE A 383 -24.35 16.75 -15.33
N ALA A 384 -23.56 17.72 -14.92
CA ALA A 384 -23.59 19.05 -15.50
C ALA A 384 -22.96 19.05 -16.90
N THR A 385 -23.66 19.64 -17.88
CA THR A 385 -23.18 19.74 -19.26
C THR A 385 -21.86 20.51 -19.37
N GLU A 386 -21.67 21.55 -18.56
CA GLU A 386 -20.42 22.30 -18.47
C GLU A 386 -19.22 21.47 -18.06
N ASP A 387 -19.41 20.55 -17.11
CA ASP A 387 -18.35 19.63 -16.66
C ASP A 387 -17.98 18.63 -17.76
N VAL A 388 -18.98 18.12 -18.48
CA VAL A 388 -18.74 17.27 -19.65
C VAL A 388 -17.95 18.02 -20.72
N LEU A 389 -18.33 19.25 -21.04
CA LEU A 389 -17.64 20.05 -22.03
C LEU A 389 -16.19 20.35 -21.68
N ALA A 390 -15.91 20.61 -20.40
CA ALA A 390 -14.56 20.90 -19.91
C ALA A 390 -13.56 19.75 -20.13
N VAL A 391 -14.03 18.49 -20.14
CA VAL A 391 -13.19 17.28 -20.29
C VAL A 391 -13.66 16.36 -21.43
N CYS A 392 -14.50 16.86 -22.35
CA CYS A 392 -15.20 16.07 -23.38
C CYS A 392 -14.28 15.22 -24.26
N ASN A 393 -13.08 15.71 -24.55
CA ASN A 393 -12.11 15.05 -25.43
C ASN A 393 -11.15 14.10 -24.67
N MET A 394 -11.19 14.06 -23.34
CA MET A 394 -10.36 13.18 -22.54
C MET A 394 -10.70 11.71 -22.82
N PRO A 395 -9.73 10.86 -23.22
CA PRO A 395 -9.94 9.42 -23.35
C PRO A 395 -10.38 8.80 -22.03
N LEU A 396 -11.28 7.82 -22.03
CA LEU A 396 -11.67 7.14 -20.80
C LEU A 396 -10.50 6.35 -20.19
N THR A 397 -9.55 5.88 -20.99
CA THR A 397 -8.29 5.28 -20.50
C THR A 397 -7.47 6.27 -19.67
N GLU A 398 -7.43 7.55 -20.05
CA GLU A 398 -6.77 8.61 -19.28
C GLU A 398 -7.49 8.84 -17.94
N VAL A 399 -8.82 8.81 -17.92
CA VAL A 399 -9.61 8.89 -16.68
C VAL A 399 -9.29 7.71 -15.75
N VAL A 400 -9.23 6.48 -16.28
CA VAL A 400 -8.88 5.29 -15.50
C VAL A 400 -7.46 5.38 -14.95
N ASN A 401 -6.49 5.80 -15.78
CA ASN A 401 -5.12 6.00 -15.34
C ASN A 401 -5.03 7.06 -14.23
N ALA A 402 -5.70 8.20 -14.39
CA ALA A 402 -5.70 9.27 -13.41
C ALA A 402 -6.26 8.82 -12.06
N VAL A 403 -7.37 8.08 -12.06
CA VAL A 403 -7.96 7.49 -10.85
C VAL A 403 -6.99 6.50 -10.21
N PHE A 404 -6.39 5.61 -10.99
CA PHE A 404 -5.46 4.59 -10.49
C PHE A 404 -4.19 5.21 -9.87
N LEU A 405 -3.57 6.17 -10.56
CA LEU A 405 -2.40 6.89 -10.05
C LEU A 405 -2.71 7.70 -8.79
N SER A 406 -3.90 8.30 -8.71
CA SER A 406 -4.37 8.99 -7.50
C SER A 406 -4.53 8.03 -6.32
N ILE A 407 -5.04 6.82 -6.53
CA ILE A 407 -5.14 5.78 -5.50
C ILE A 407 -3.74 5.43 -4.97
N LEU A 408 -2.80 5.10 -5.85
CA LEU A 408 -1.45 4.67 -5.44
C LEU A 408 -0.67 5.78 -4.71
N SER A 409 -0.76 7.01 -5.22
CA SER A 409 0.04 8.13 -4.68
C SER A 409 -0.58 8.83 -3.48
N GLY A 410 -1.89 8.61 -3.21
CA GLY A 410 -2.64 9.39 -2.22
C GLY A 410 -2.81 10.87 -2.57
N VAL A 411 -2.38 11.28 -3.77
CA VAL A 411 -2.57 12.66 -4.26
C VAL A 411 -3.99 12.83 -4.76
N ALA A 412 -4.70 13.80 -4.19
CA ALA A 412 -6.06 14.13 -4.61
C ALA A 412 -6.15 14.37 -6.13
N LEU A 413 -7.10 13.73 -6.80
CA LEU A 413 -7.28 13.87 -8.24
C LEU A 413 -7.51 15.33 -8.65
N GLU A 414 -8.20 16.12 -7.81
CA GLU A 414 -8.44 17.54 -8.06
C GLU A 414 -7.19 18.44 -8.02
N LYS A 415 -6.06 17.94 -7.48
CA LYS A 415 -4.76 18.62 -7.50
C LYS A 415 -4.02 18.44 -8.83
N THR A 416 -4.33 17.36 -9.57
CA THR A 416 -3.62 16.95 -10.78
C THR A 416 -4.45 17.07 -12.05
N HIS A 417 -5.79 17.08 -11.93
CA HIS A 417 -6.74 17.09 -13.04
C HIS A 417 -7.80 18.17 -12.87
N PRO A 418 -8.51 18.57 -13.96
CA PRO A 418 -9.58 19.56 -13.90
C PRO A 418 -10.65 19.17 -12.88
N LYS A 419 -11.09 20.10 -12.02
CA LYS A 419 -12.16 19.87 -11.03
C LYS A 419 -13.47 19.38 -11.66
N ALA A 420 -13.71 19.69 -12.94
CA ALA A 420 -14.83 19.16 -13.72
C ALA A 420 -14.83 17.62 -13.77
N LEU A 421 -13.65 16.98 -13.90
CA LEU A 421 -13.52 15.51 -13.84
C LEU A 421 -13.99 14.97 -12.50
N CYS A 422 -13.58 15.59 -11.39
CA CYS A 422 -13.99 15.15 -10.05
C CYS A 422 -15.51 15.29 -9.83
N ARG A 423 -16.12 16.38 -10.32
CA ARG A 423 -17.58 16.54 -10.25
C ARG A 423 -18.31 15.48 -11.09
N LEU A 424 -17.79 15.16 -12.27
CA LEU A 424 -18.34 14.08 -13.11
C LEU A 424 -18.23 12.72 -12.43
N LEU A 425 -17.08 12.38 -11.86
CA LEU A 425 -16.87 11.11 -11.16
C LEU A 425 -17.82 10.97 -9.97
N ARG A 426 -18.00 12.03 -9.17
CA ARG A 426 -18.97 12.01 -8.05
C ARG A 426 -20.40 11.81 -8.54
N ALA A 427 -20.83 12.54 -9.58
CA ALA A 427 -22.15 12.37 -10.14
C ALA A 427 -22.37 10.96 -10.72
N VAL A 428 -21.35 10.36 -11.33
CA VAL A 428 -21.38 8.95 -11.77
C VAL A 428 -21.45 7.99 -10.59
N GLY A 429 -20.76 8.29 -9.50
CA GLY A 429 -20.78 7.49 -8.26
C GLY A 429 -22.18 7.33 -7.67
N ASP A 430 -22.99 8.37 -7.73
CA ASP A 430 -24.37 8.37 -7.21
C ASP A 430 -25.37 7.60 -8.12
N MET A 431 -25.02 7.37 -9.38
CA MET A 431 -25.95 6.76 -10.36
C MET A 431 -26.36 5.32 -10.03
N PRO A 432 -25.48 4.41 -9.55
CA PRO A 432 -25.89 3.04 -9.24
C PRO A 432 -27.06 2.97 -8.25
N SER A 433 -27.07 3.77 -7.20
CA SER A 433 -28.17 3.84 -6.24
C SER A 433 -29.47 4.33 -6.89
N ALA A 434 -29.40 5.33 -7.76
CA ALA A 434 -30.55 5.82 -8.51
C ALA A 434 -31.09 4.75 -9.49
N ILE A 435 -30.21 4.01 -10.16
CA ILE A 435 -30.58 2.94 -11.10
C ILE A 435 -31.26 1.77 -10.34
N LEU A 436 -30.67 1.31 -9.24
CA LEU A 436 -31.26 0.23 -8.42
C LEU A 436 -32.65 0.60 -7.92
N SER A 437 -32.81 1.84 -7.45
CA SER A 437 -34.11 2.36 -7.00
C SER A 437 -35.14 2.42 -8.13
N ALA A 438 -34.77 2.97 -9.29
CA ALA A 438 -35.66 3.10 -10.45
C ALA A 438 -36.10 1.75 -11.03
N LEU A 439 -35.25 0.74 -10.96
CA LEU A 439 -35.53 -0.61 -11.46
C LEU A 439 -36.11 -1.54 -10.38
N HIS A 440 -36.34 -1.04 -9.15
CA HIS A 440 -36.79 -1.82 -8.00
C HIS A 440 -35.96 -3.09 -7.72
N ILE A 441 -34.64 -3.01 -7.98
CA ILE A 441 -33.72 -4.11 -7.75
C ILE A 441 -33.38 -4.17 -6.25
N GLN A 442 -33.81 -5.27 -5.61
CA GLN A 442 -33.49 -5.58 -4.21
C GLN A 442 -32.41 -6.66 -4.18
N ASN A 443 -31.16 -6.25 -4.25
CA ASN A 443 -29.99 -7.13 -4.11
C ASN A 443 -29.03 -6.51 -3.13
N GLU A 444 -28.75 -7.20 -2.03
CA GLU A 444 -27.97 -6.66 -0.91
C GLU A 444 -26.51 -6.33 -1.32
N LYS A 445 -25.86 -7.22 -2.10
CA LYS A 445 -24.48 -7.00 -2.58
C LYS A 445 -24.40 -5.79 -3.52
N LEU A 446 -25.34 -5.67 -4.46
CA LEU A 446 -25.38 -4.51 -5.37
C LEU A 446 -25.70 -3.20 -4.62
N SER A 447 -26.57 -3.27 -3.62
CA SER A 447 -26.91 -2.12 -2.79
C SER A 447 -25.75 -1.67 -1.92
N ALA A 448 -24.95 -2.62 -1.40
CA ALA A 448 -23.73 -2.30 -0.67
C ALA A 448 -22.70 -1.60 -1.58
N LEU A 449 -22.43 -2.17 -2.76
CA LEU A 449 -21.54 -1.58 -3.75
C LEU A 449 -21.99 -0.16 -4.17
N ALA A 450 -23.30 0.03 -4.40
CA ALA A 450 -23.86 1.31 -4.79
C ALA A 450 -23.80 2.37 -3.68
N ARG A 451 -23.70 1.97 -2.41
CA ARG A 451 -23.47 2.89 -1.27
C ARG A 451 -22.00 3.27 -1.14
N GLU A 452 -21.09 2.34 -1.39
CA GLU A 452 -19.65 2.55 -1.24
C GLU A 452 -19.04 3.38 -2.38
N LEU A 453 -19.55 3.23 -3.62
CA LEU A 453 -18.96 3.88 -4.79
C LEU A 453 -18.93 5.42 -4.71
N PRO A 454 -19.96 6.14 -4.21
CA PRO A 454 -19.90 7.59 -4.01
C PRO A 454 -18.79 8.01 -3.05
N HIS A 455 -18.63 7.26 -1.95
CA HIS A 455 -17.58 7.51 -0.96
C HIS A 455 -16.20 7.28 -1.58
N LEU A 456 -15.98 6.13 -2.21
CA LEU A 456 -14.74 5.82 -2.90
C LEU A 456 -14.32 6.91 -3.89
N LEU A 457 -15.23 7.37 -4.75
CA LEU A 457 -14.93 8.40 -5.74
C LEU A 457 -14.73 9.79 -5.11
N ALA A 458 -15.41 10.08 -3.99
CA ALA A 458 -15.16 11.30 -3.24
C ALA A 458 -13.75 11.31 -2.63
N GLU A 459 -13.35 10.21 -1.99
CA GLU A 459 -12.03 10.01 -1.40
C GLU A 459 -10.91 10.17 -2.44
N ILE A 460 -11.04 9.55 -3.61
CA ILE A 460 -10.08 9.69 -4.72
C ILE A 460 -10.01 11.14 -5.21
N CYS A 461 -11.15 11.83 -5.31
CA CYS A 461 -11.20 13.21 -5.78
C CYS A 461 -10.52 14.18 -4.81
N THR A 462 -10.75 14.02 -3.50
CA THR A 462 -10.26 14.96 -2.46
C THR A 462 -8.94 14.55 -1.82
N GLY A 463 -8.56 13.29 -1.92
CA GLY A 463 -7.42 12.71 -1.19
C GLY A 463 -7.75 12.37 0.27
N GLY A 464 -9.04 12.42 0.67
CA GLY A 464 -9.50 12.14 2.01
C GLY A 464 -9.52 13.34 2.95
N GLU A 465 -9.62 13.07 4.26
CA GLU A 465 -9.70 14.11 5.29
C GLU A 465 -8.33 14.76 5.56
N LEU A 466 -7.25 13.97 5.51
CA LEU A 466 -5.90 14.41 5.82
C LEU A 466 -5.07 14.61 4.54
N ASP A 467 -4.06 15.47 4.61
CA ASP A 467 -3.08 15.60 3.53
C ASP A 467 -2.08 14.43 3.62
N ASN A 468 -2.14 13.52 2.64
CA ASN A 468 -1.28 12.33 2.56
C ASN A 468 0.19 12.65 2.23
N GLN A 469 0.49 13.89 1.91
CA GLN A 469 1.84 14.34 1.56
C GLN A 469 2.48 15.15 2.69
N ASN A 470 1.67 15.91 3.44
CA ASN A 470 2.17 16.78 4.51
C ASN A 470 1.12 16.85 5.63
N LEU A 471 1.48 16.37 6.81
CA LEU A 471 0.63 16.42 7.99
C LEU A 471 1.41 17.00 9.17
N THR A 472 0.79 17.94 9.86
CA THR A 472 1.31 18.49 11.12
C THR A 472 0.25 18.32 12.20
N LEU A 473 0.64 17.72 13.31
CA LEU A 473 -0.20 17.42 14.45
C LEU A 473 0.42 18.01 15.73
N GLU A 474 -0.42 18.42 16.67
CA GLU A 474 0.07 18.80 18.00
C GLU A 474 0.63 17.58 18.74
N SER A 475 1.75 17.74 19.40
CA SER A 475 2.31 16.70 20.29
C SER A 475 1.44 16.58 21.54
N VAL A 476 1.14 15.35 21.97
CA VAL A 476 0.33 15.07 23.17
C VAL A 476 1.22 14.96 24.41
N GLN A 477 2.23 15.78 24.53
CA GLN A 477 2.89 15.95 25.83
C GLN A 477 2.13 16.99 26.66
N LYS A 478 1.07 16.55 27.34
CA LYS A 478 0.50 17.22 28.52
C LYS A 478 0.33 16.24 29.65
#